data_e5af53823afffeb0cbbb64f4883d65a3
#
_entry.id   e5af53823afffeb0cbbb64f4883d65a3
#
_cell.length_a   1.000
_cell.length_b   1.000
_cell.length_c   1.000
_cell.angle_alpha   90.00
_cell.angle_beta   90.00
_cell.angle_gamma   90.00
#
_symmetry.space_group_name_H-M   'P 1'
#
loop_
_entity.id
_entity.type
_entity.pdbx_description
1 polymer ?
#
loop_
_entity_poly.entity_id
_entity_poly.type
_entity_poly.pdbx_seq_one_letter_code
_entity_poly.pdbx_strand_id
1 'polypeptide(L)'
;MGWGLKLSKEKTSRVGVAKGKDVAKTVRQAVSSAGGLGKLISPDSRVLIKPNLSVALPARSGVTTDPRVVTALIQLVREAGAKEILVGESAVVGFDAGEIFEALKVRSLFEKAGARVVNLDQDQPVEVKVPLGEVLKKVKIWRTAYESDVLISVPKMKTHFQTGVTLSLKNMKGTVTDESKRIIHRIGVPVKKQEEYGLDQGIVDLNTVISADLAVIDATVSLEGFVPGPRLVGNPVRMDTLIAGFDSVAVDAVGCRVIGLDPREVRHLRLAYERKLGRMLPEEIEVMGRSVESVLCPLKTEIPEAAEVHKNITIIEGKGCSGCTVTNRMALSFYSAKDADRLGRVTLVVGDTGSKDYRREGRCFFMGNCAIRSNKGREGVKIGGCPPPGVWIRRSLNEART
;
A
#
# COMPACT_ATOMS: atom_id res chain seq x y z
N MET A 1 10.95 -10.66 22.44
CA MET A 1 10.48 -9.28 22.58
C MET A 1 9.25 -9.12 21.69
N GLY A 2 8.13 -8.66 22.20
CA GLY A 2 6.89 -8.59 21.40
C GLY A 2 6.76 -7.20 20.77
N TRP A 3 6.52 -7.13 19.49
CA TRP A 3 6.02 -5.93 18.84
C TRP A 3 4.64 -5.63 19.41
N GLY A 4 4.56 -4.79 20.43
CA GLY A 4 3.31 -4.28 20.97
C GLY A 4 3.00 -2.93 20.36
N LEU A 5 1.73 -2.54 20.35
CA LEU A 5 1.28 -1.19 19.96
C LEU A 5 2.14 -0.15 20.68
N LYS A 6 3.09 0.46 19.97
CA LYS A 6 3.87 1.61 20.49
C LYS A 6 3.00 2.86 20.27
N LEU A 7 1.98 3.04 21.12
CA LEU A 7 1.20 4.28 21.11
C LEU A 7 2.11 5.41 21.58
N SER A 8 2.35 6.40 20.74
CA SER A 8 2.98 7.64 21.15
C SER A 8 2.13 8.32 22.22
N LYS A 9 2.72 8.60 23.39
CA LYS A 9 2.09 9.37 24.47
C LYS A 9 2.01 10.88 24.12
N GLU A 10 2.70 11.30 23.06
CA GLU A 10 2.71 12.69 22.61
C GLU A 10 1.36 13.04 21.94
N LYS A 11 0.88 14.24 22.16
CA LYS A 11 -0.39 14.74 21.59
C LYS A 11 -0.30 14.95 20.09
N THR A 12 0.91 15.22 19.56
CA THR A 12 1.19 15.46 18.15
C THR A 12 2.30 14.56 17.64
N SER A 13 2.23 14.20 16.35
CA SER A 13 3.28 13.47 15.63
C SER A 13 4.07 14.44 14.75
N ARG A 14 5.41 14.34 14.79
CA ARG A 14 6.29 15.17 13.96
C ARG A 14 6.60 14.45 12.65
N VAL A 15 6.41 15.16 11.51
CA VAL A 15 6.72 14.67 10.16
C VAL A 15 7.65 15.67 9.47
N GLY A 16 8.83 15.19 9.09
CA GLY A 16 9.82 15.99 8.35
C GLY A 16 9.59 15.87 6.83
N VAL A 17 9.51 17.01 6.15
CA VAL A 17 9.36 17.10 4.70
C VAL A 17 10.55 17.85 4.12
N ALA A 18 11.21 17.26 3.11
CA ALA A 18 12.32 17.87 2.40
C ALA A 18 12.19 17.70 0.89
N LYS A 19 12.68 18.70 0.13
CA LYS A 19 12.68 18.67 -1.34
C LYS A 19 14.03 19.12 -1.88
N GLY A 20 14.61 18.33 -2.78
CA GLY A 20 15.89 18.64 -3.38
C GLY A 20 16.39 17.58 -4.35
N LYS A 21 17.25 17.97 -5.30
CA LYS A 21 17.85 17.08 -6.30
C LYS A 21 18.97 16.21 -5.73
N ASP A 22 19.64 16.68 -4.68
CA ASP A 22 20.62 15.88 -3.93
C ASP A 22 19.87 14.97 -2.95
N VAL A 23 19.74 13.72 -3.35
CA VAL A 23 18.95 12.72 -2.60
C VAL A 23 19.51 12.50 -1.20
N ALA A 24 20.84 12.39 -1.05
CA ALA A 24 21.45 12.14 0.25
C ALA A 24 21.20 13.29 1.23
N LYS A 25 21.39 14.52 0.77
CA LYS A 25 21.09 15.72 1.56
C LYS A 25 19.60 15.81 1.91
N THR A 26 18.73 15.46 0.95
CA THR A 26 17.27 15.55 1.14
C THR A 26 16.78 14.49 2.14
N VAL A 27 17.30 13.26 2.10
CA VAL A 27 17.03 12.21 3.10
C VAL A 27 17.44 12.69 4.50
N ARG A 28 18.68 13.20 4.63
CA ARG A 28 19.20 13.72 5.90
C ARG A 28 18.31 14.84 6.45
N GLN A 29 17.89 15.78 5.61
CA GLN A 29 17.00 16.86 6.00
C GLN A 29 15.63 16.36 6.47
N ALA A 30 14.99 15.46 5.73
CA ALA A 30 13.70 14.90 6.11
C ALA A 30 13.77 14.17 7.46
N VAL A 31 14.78 13.29 7.64
CA VAL A 31 14.96 12.52 8.88
C VAL A 31 15.32 13.45 10.05
N SER A 32 16.20 14.43 9.86
CA SER A 32 16.55 15.40 10.92
C SER A 32 15.35 16.25 11.32
N SER A 33 14.53 16.71 10.36
CA SER A 33 13.30 17.47 10.62
C SER A 33 12.27 16.64 11.40
N ALA A 34 12.23 15.33 11.18
CA ALA A 34 11.38 14.42 11.95
C ALA A 34 11.85 14.20 13.40
N GLY A 35 13.10 14.55 13.74
CA GLY A 35 13.67 14.39 15.08
C GLY A 35 14.99 13.64 15.11
N GLY A 36 15.48 13.13 13.96
CA GLY A 36 16.75 12.41 13.83
C GLY A 36 16.70 10.99 14.39
N LEU A 37 17.83 10.25 14.30
CA LEU A 37 17.90 8.84 14.67
C LEU A 37 18.42 8.58 16.09
N GLY A 38 18.94 9.60 16.78
CA GLY A 38 19.70 9.41 18.03
C GLY A 38 18.89 8.80 19.19
N LYS A 39 17.55 8.92 19.18
CA LYS A 39 16.67 8.29 20.17
C LYS A 39 16.19 6.90 19.73
N LEU A 40 16.33 6.59 18.44
CA LEU A 40 15.82 5.34 17.87
C LEU A 40 16.90 4.25 17.85
N ILE A 41 18.13 4.61 17.58
CA ILE A 41 19.24 3.68 17.36
C ILE A 41 20.21 3.72 18.55
N SER A 42 20.53 2.55 19.09
CA SER A 42 21.57 2.33 20.08
C SER A 42 22.75 1.55 19.47
N PRO A 43 23.94 1.51 20.15
CA PRO A 43 25.08 0.74 19.68
C PRO A 43 24.86 -0.77 19.53
N ASP A 44 23.81 -1.32 20.14
CA ASP A 44 23.45 -2.74 20.02
C ASP A 44 22.35 -2.99 18.99
N SER A 45 21.76 -1.94 18.41
CA SER A 45 20.63 -2.05 17.50
C SER A 45 20.95 -2.82 16.23
N ARG A 46 20.12 -3.80 15.92
CA ARG A 46 20.00 -4.47 14.63
C ARG A 46 18.89 -3.78 13.83
N VAL A 47 19.26 -3.06 12.78
CA VAL A 47 18.35 -2.23 11.99
C VAL A 47 18.04 -2.90 10.68
N LEU A 48 16.75 -3.11 10.39
CA LEU A 48 16.27 -3.52 9.06
C LEU A 48 15.73 -2.30 8.30
N ILE A 49 16.33 -1.97 7.18
CA ILE A 49 15.79 -1.03 6.19
C ILE A 49 15.00 -1.84 5.17
N LYS A 50 13.71 -1.59 5.07
CA LYS A 50 12.82 -2.26 4.13
C LYS A 50 12.37 -1.31 3.02
N PRO A 51 13.02 -1.36 1.84
CA PRO A 51 12.58 -0.59 0.67
C PRO A 51 11.27 -1.14 0.07
N ASN A 52 10.84 -0.60 -1.04
CA ASN A 52 9.82 -1.15 -1.92
C ASN A 52 10.47 -1.59 -3.24
N LEU A 53 11.03 -2.79 -3.26
CA LEU A 53 11.67 -3.42 -4.42
C LEU A 53 10.85 -4.64 -4.86
N SER A 54 9.57 -4.43 -5.11
CA SER A 54 8.59 -5.50 -5.34
C SER A 54 8.69 -6.17 -6.72
N VAL A 55 9.35 -5.52 -7.68
CA VAL A 55 9.59 -6.01 -9.05
C VAL A 55 10.87 -5.39 -9.61
N ALA A 56 11.45 -6.01 -10.64
CA ALA A 56 12.72 -5.58 -11.25
C ALA A 56 12.55 -4.40 -12.24
N LEU A 57 12.01 -3.28 -11.76
CA LEU A 57 11.88 -2.04 -12.53
C LEU A 57 12.73 -0.92 -11.91
N PRO A 58 13.42 -0.10 -12.72
CA PRO A 58 14.31 0.93 -12.21
C PRO A 58 13.54 2.05 -11.49
N ALA A 59 14.18 2.71 -10.52
CA ALA A 59 13.58 3.78 -9.72
C ALA A 59 12.97 4.93 -10.54
N ARG A 60 13.55 5.24 -11.72
CA ARG A 60 13.01 6.24 -12.63
C ARG A 60 11.62 5.91 -13.18
N SER A 61 11.18 4.67 -13.07
CA SER A 61 9.81 4.26 -13.42
C SER A 61 8.78 4.68 -12.40
N GLY A 62 9.18 5.14 -11.21
CA GLY A 62 8.29 5.43 -10.09
C GLY A 62 7.74 4.16 -9.39
N VAL A 63 8.16 2.95 -9.79
CA VAL A 63 7.66 1.69 -9.25
C VAL A 63 8.43 1.24 -8.00
N THR A 64 9.75 1.38 -8.00
CA THR A 64 10.63 0.91 -6.92
C THR A 64 11.31 2.06 -6.20
N THR A 65 11.65 1.83 -4.94
CA THR A 65 12.44 2.78 -4.12
C THR A 65 13.76 3.10 -4.82
N ASP A 66 14.13 4.37 -4.83
CA ASP A 66 15.42 4.83 -5.35
C ASP A 66 16.56 4.30 -4.48
N PRO A 67 17.51 3.54 -5.04
CA PRO A 67 18.63 3.01 -4.28
C PRO A 67 19.46 4.08 -3.56
N ARG A 68 19.49 5.31 -4.08
CA ARG A 68 20.20 6.44 -3.43
C ARG A 68 19.56 6.82 -2.10
N VAL A 69 18.22 6.69 -1.96
CA VAL A 69 17.51 6.91 -0.69
C VAL A 69 17.92 5.86 0.33
N VAL A 70 17.96 4.59 -0.08
CA VAL A 70 18.38 3.48 0.78
C VAL A 70 19.84 3.63 1.21
N THR A 71 20.72 3.96 0.26
CA THR A 71 22.16 4.21 0.54
C THR A 71 22.37 5.34 1.56
N ALA A 72 21.61 6.46 1.40
CA ALA A 72 21.67 7.57 2.34
C ALA A 72 21.20 7.17 3.75
N LEU A 73 20.15 6.35 3.84
CA LEU A 73 19.66 5.81 5.11
C LEU A 73 20.67 4.85 5.76
N ILE A 74 21.33 3.98 4.98
CA ILE A 74 22.42 3.12 5.49
C ILE A 74 23.50 3.98 6.15
N GLN A 75 23.91 5.07 5.50
CA GLN A 75 24.92 5.99 6.04
C GLN A 75 24.44 6.66 7.34
N LEU A 76 23.19 7.16 7.38
CA LEU A 76 22.62 7.78 8.59
C LEU A 76 22.52 6.79 9.76
N VAL A 77 22.08 5.55 9.47
CA VAL A 77 21.98 4.49 10.48
C VAL A 77 23.35 4.09 11.03
N ARG A 78 24.37 4.03 10.17
CA ARG A 78 25.74 3.79 10.55
C ARG A 78 26.32 4.93 11.40
N GLU A 79 26.09 6.17 11.01
CA GLU A 79 26.47 7.37 11.77
C GLU A 79 25.81 7.41 13.15
N ALA A 80 24.57 6.89 13.27
CA ALA A 80 23.86 6.77 14.52
C ALA A 80 24.40 5.61 15.41
N GLY A 81 25.34 4.79 14.90
CA GLY A 81 26.05 3.79 15.68
C GLY A 81 25.38 2.41 15.73
N ALA A 82 24.51 2.06 14.81
CA ALA A 82 23.87 0.74 14.78
C ALA A 82 24.91 -0.39 14.66
N LYS A 83 24.69 -1.50 15.40
CA LYS A 83 25.53 -2.70 15.40
C LYS A 83 25.48 -3.46 14.08
N GLU A 84 24.29 -3.64 13.54
CA GLU A 84 24.06 -4.36 12.30
C GLU A 84 23.03 -3.60 11.44
N ILE A 85 23.32 -3.46 10.16
CA ILE A 85 22.44 -2.82 9.19
C ILE A 85 22.06 -3.84 8.14
N LEU A 86 20.76 -4.10 8.01
CA LEU A 86 20.19 -5.01 7.04
C LEU A 86 19.36 -4.22 6.03
N VAL A 87 19.43 -4.60 4.76
CA VAL A 87 18.45 -4.18 3.75
C VAL A 87 17.74 -5.43 3.28
N GLY A 88 16.43 -5.51 3.55
CA GLY A 88 15.63 -6.70 3.26
C GLY A 88 14.35 -6.38 2.51
N GLU A 89 13.98 -7.26 1.58
CA GLU A 89 12.71 -7.22 0.86
C GLU A 89 12.16 -8.62 0.65
N SER A 90 10.83 -8.73 0.59
CA SER A 90 10.12 -9.88 0.09
C SER A 90 9.21 -9.43 -1.05
N ALA A 91 9.45 -9.97 -2.23
CA ALA A 91 8.86 -9.52 -3.49
C ALA A 91 7.33 -9.69 -3.56
N VAL A 92 6.72 -9.23 -4.64
CA VAL A 92 5.33 -9.56 -4.97
C VAL A 92 5.20 -11.07 -5.14
N VAL A 93 4.07 -11.63 -4.70
CA VAL A 93 3.78 -13.07 -4.82
C VAL A 93 4.13 -13.61 -6.21
N GLY A 94 4.98 -14.64 -6.24
CA GLY A 94 5.45 -15.28 -7.46
C GLY A 94 6.76 -14.71 -8.02
N PHE A 95 7.41 -13.78 -7.31
CA PHE A 95 8.75 -13.27 -7.61
C PHE A 95 9.70 -13.55 -6.44
N ASP A 96 11.00 -13.56 -6.70
CA ASP A 96 12.06 -13.70 -5.69
C ASP A 96 12.82 -12.38 -5.53
N ALA A 97 12.95 -11.91 -4.29
CA ALA A 97 13.63 -10.64 -4.02
C ALA A 97 15.13 -10.69 -4.34
N GLY A 98 15.76 -11.86 -4.24
CA GLY A 98 17.17 -12.03 -4.63
C GLY A 98 17.38 -11.77 -6.12
N GLU A 99 16.52 -12.32 -6.99
CA GLU A 99 16.56 -12.07 -8.43
C GLU A 99 16.34 -10.57 -8.74
N ILE A 100 15.43 -9.92 -7.99
CA ILE A 100 15.18 -8.48 -8.15
C ILE A 100 16.40 -7.66 -7.74
N PHE A 101 17.09 -8.00 -6.64
CA PHE A 101 18.32 -7.31 -6.21
C PHE A 101 19.42 -7.40 -7.27
N GLU A 102 19.58 -8.57 -7.91
CA GLU A 102 20.57 -8.77 -8.97
C GLU A 102 20.18 -7.99 -10.24
N ALA A 103 18.93 -8.09 -10.68
CA ALA A 103 18.43 -7.40 -11.87
C ALA A 103 18.52 -5.87 -11.75
N LEU A 104 18.30 -5.33 -10.55
CA LEU A 104 18.44 -3.91 -10.26
C LEU A 104 19.87 -3.49 -9.91
N LYS A 105 20.80 -4.45 -9.77
CA LYS A 105 22.21 -4.24 -9.39
C LYS A 105 22.37 -3.49 -8.06
N VAL A 106 21.43 -3.69 -7.11
CA VAL A 106 21.42 -2.95 -5.85
C VAL A 106 22.16 -3.66 -4.72
N ARG A 107 22.36 -4.99 -4.79
CA ARG A 107 23.09 -5.76 -3.76
C ARG A 107 24.44 -5.15 -3.47
N SER A 108 25.33 -5.11 -4.46
CA SER A 108 26.69 -4.59 -4.28
C SER A 108 26.72 -3.11 -3.86
N LEU A 109 25.72 -2.33 -4.28
CA LEU A 109 25.59 -0.93 -3.87
C LEU A 109 25.33 -0.79 -2.37
N PHE A 110 24.38 -1.56 -1.83
CA PHE A 110 24.03 -1.52 -0.41
C PHE A 110 25.13 -2.13 0.48
N GLU A 111 25.77 -3.22 0.01
CA GLU A 111 26.90 -3.84 0.71
C GLU A 111 28.12 -2.91 0.79
N LYS A 112 28.44 -2.19 -0.29
CA LYS A 112 29.49 -1.15 -0.28
C LYS A 112 29.15 0.02 0.65
N ALA A 113 27.87 0.32 0.86
CA ALA A 113 27.43 1.33 1.82
C ALA A 113 27.51 0.86 3.29
N GLY A 114 27.72 -0.44 3.53
CA GLY A 114 27.88 -1.04 4.85
C GLY A 114 26.68 -1.81 5.38
N ALA A 115 25.72 -2.20 4.53
CA ALA A 115 24.61 -3.05 4.93
C ALA A 115 24.77 -4.48 4.41
N ARG A 116 24.21 -5.46 5.12
CA ARG A 116 24.01 -6.82 4.62
C ARG A 116 22.66 -6.91 3.91
N VAL A 117 22.64 -7.40 2.67
CA VAL A 117 21.40 -7.56 1.89
C VAL A 117 20.80 -8.93 2.15
N VAL A 118 19.50 -8.94 2.51
CA VAL A 118 18.75 -10.14 2.90
C VAL A 118 17.58 -10.37 1.94
N ASN A 119 17.58 -11.53 1.28
CA ASN A 119 16.40 -12.01 0.58
C ASN A 119 15.41 -12.59 1.61
N LEU A 120 14.37 -11.84 1.95
CA LEU A 120 13.40 -12.27 2.94
C LEU A 120 12.57 -13.47 2.45
N ASP A 121 12.41 -13.67 1.12
CA ASP A 121 11.66 -14.81 0.57
C ASP A 121 12.33 -16.15 0.87
N GLN A 122 13.60 -16.14 1.27
CA GLN A 122 14.39 -17.31 1.69
C GLN A 122 14.62 -17.37 3.21
N ASP A 123 14.02 -16.45 3.98
CA ASP A 123 14.14 -16.41 5.44
C ASP A 123 13.18 -17.39 6.12
N GLN A 124 13.44 -17.68 7.40
CA GLN A 124 12.54 -18.50 8.22
C GLN A 124 11.35 -17.67 8.70
N PRO A 125 10.10 -18.13 8.57
CA PRO A 125 8.95 -17.41 9.07
C PRO A 125 8.73 -17.65 10.57
N VAL A 126 8.18 -16.65 11.25
CA VAL A 126 7.63 -16.72 12.60
C VAL A 126 6.13 -16.55 12.53
N GLU A 127 5.35 -17.50 13.06
CA GLU A 127 3.90 -17.34 13.14
C GLU A 127 3.54 -16.47 14.36
N VAL A 128 2.87 -15.36 14.11
CA VAL A 128 2.47 -14.38 15.12
C VAL A 128 0.96 -14.32 15.19
N LYS A 129 0.40 -14.38 16.41
CA LYS A 129 -1.03 -14.11 16.65
C LYS A 129 -1.29 -12.62 16.44
N VAL A 130 -2.46 -12.28 15.92
CA VAL A 130 -2.95 -10.90 15.74
C VAL A 130 -4.13 -10.68 16.69
N PRO A 131 -3.90 -10.38 17.97
CA PRO A 131 -4.96 -10.35 19.00
C PRO A 131 -6.07 -9.35 18.68
N LEU A 132 -5.69 -8.19 18.12
CA LEU A 132 -6.60 -7.13 17.73
C LEU A 132 -7.03 -7.25 16.25
N GLY A 133 -6.67 -8.34 15.57
CA GLY A 133 -7.01 -8.55 14.18
C GLY A 133 -8.50 -8.76 13.97
N GLU A 134 -9.10 -8.04 13.04
CA GLU A 134 -10.48 -8.23 12.65
C GLU A 134 -10.59 -9.34 11.60
N VAL A 135 -9.68 -9.35 10.62
CA VAL A 135 -9.65 -10.32 9.52
C VAL A 135 -8.43 -11.25 9.57
N LEU A 136 -7.30 -10.80 10.08
CA LEU A 136 -6.11 -11.62 10.28
C LEU A 136 -6.04 -12.08 11.75
N LYS A 137 -6.23 -13.36 12.02
CA LYS A 137 -6.09 -13.90 13.39
C LYS A 137 -4.65 -14.33 13.69
N LYS A 138 -3.89 -14.64 12.65
CA LYS A 138 -2.47 -14.98 12.68
C LYS A 138 -1.79 -14.61 11.36
N VAL A 139 -0.49 -14.40 11.39
CA VAL A 139 0.32 -14.03 10.23
C VAL A 139 1.71 -14.64 10.36
N LYS A 140 2.31 -15.06 9.25
CA LYS A 140 3.70 -15.50 9.18
C LYS A 140 4.59 -14.34 8.74
N ILE A 141 5.41 -13.85 9.66
CA ILE A 141 6.34 -12.74 9.46
C ILE A 141 7.74 -13.33 9.26
N TRP A 142 8.52 -12.78 8.35
CA TRP A 142 9.91 -13.16 8.15
C TRP A 142 10.74 -12.87 9.41
N ARG A 143 11.51 -13.84 9.89
CA ARG A 143 12.26 -13.77 11.15
C ARG A 143 13.16 -12.55 11.22
N THR A 144 13.89 -12.25 10.16
CA THR A 144 14.75 -11.06 10.10
C THR A 144 13.97 -9.78 10.38
N ALA A 145 12.75 -9.65 9.84
CA ALA A 145 11.91 -8.48 10.11
C ALA A 145 11.33 -8.50 11.52
N TYR A 146 10.94 -9.66 12.02
CA TYR A 146 10.35 -9.81 13.35
C TYR A 146 11.36 -9.60 14.49
N GLU A 147 12.61 -10.01 14.30
CA GLU A 147 13.67 -9.96 15.32
C GLU A 147 14.57 -8.70 15.20
N SER A 148 14.33 -7.82 14.24
CA SER A 148 15.05 -6.55 14.16
C SER A 148 14.63 -5.62 15.30
N ASP A 149 15.59 -4.92 15.93
CA ASP A 149 15.31 -3.97 17.00
C ASP A 149 14.67 -2.69 16.47
N VAL A 150 15.05 -2.32 15.23
CA VAL A 150 14.53 -1.13 14.52
C VAL A 150 14.17 -1.52 13.09
N LEU A 151 12.96 -1.14 12.68
CA LEU A 151 12.44 -1.36 11.32
C LEU A 151 12.17 -0.03 10.63
N ILE A 152 12.90 0.24 9.55
CA ILE A 152 12.76 1.44 8.74
C ILE A 152 12.02 1.09 7.44
N SER A 153 10.79 1.58 7.28
CA SER A 153 10.01 1.41 6.05
C SER A 153 10.36 2.50 5.04
N VAL A 154 10.74 2.10 3.82
CA VAL A 154 11.08 3.06 2.74
C VAL A 154 10.17 2.81 1.53
N PRO A 155 8.88 3.15 1.64
CA PRO A 155 7.93 2.96 0.56
C PRO A 155 8.20 3.89 -0.61
N LYS A 156 7.91 3.42 -1.82
CA LYS A 156 7.78 4.28 -3.00
C LYS A 156 6.40 4.94 -3.02
N MET A 157 6.34 6.25 -3.15
CA MET A 157 5.07 6.96 -3.29
C MET A 157 4.38 6.61 -4.61
N LYS A 158 3.20 6.01 -4.51
CA LYS A 158 2.40 5.60 -5.68
C LYS A 158 0.91 5.74 -5.39
N THR A 159 0.13 6.13 -6.38
CA THR A 159 -1.32 5.83 -6.38
C THR A 159 -1.54 4.32 -6.45
N HIS A 160 -2.69 3.83 -6.10
CA HIS A 160 -2.98 2.40 -6.12
C HIS A 160 -4.46 2.12 -6.34
N PHE A 161 -4.75 1.27 -7.33
CA PHE A 161 -6.12 0.98 -7.75
C PHE A 161 -7.05 0.40 -6.67
N GLN A 162 -6.53 -0.37 -5.71
CA GLN A 162 -7.37 -0.95 -4.65
C GLN A 162 -7.38 -0.15 -3.36
N THR A 163 -6.24 0.41 -2.98
CA THR A 163 -6.05 1.03 -1.66
C THR A 163 -5.86 2.54 -1.73
N GLY A 164 -6.10 3.17 -2.88
CA GLY A 164 -5.87 4.60 -3.11
C GLY A 164 -4.38 4.92 -3.26
N VAL A 165 -3.55 4.49 -2.31
CA VAL A 165 -2.11 4.74 -2.29
C VAL A 165 -1.30 3.51 -1.91
N THR A 166 -0.01 3.52 -2.27
CA THR A 166 1.05 2.68 -1.70
C THR A 166 2.00 3.57 -0.95
N LEU A 167 1.99 3.48 0.38
CA LEU A 167 2.84 4.23 1.31
C LEU A 167 3.33 3.31 2.43
N SER A 168 3.67 3.83 3.62
CA SER A 168 4.37 3.12 4.68
C SER A 168 3.58 1.94 5.24
N LEU A 169 2.33 2.15 5.66
CA LEU A 169 1.50 1.08 6.23
C LEU A 169 1.39 -0.12 5.30
N LYS A 170 1.17 0.14 4.01
CA LYS A 170 1.04 -0.93 3.01
C LYS A 170 2.38 -1.57 2.66
N ASN A 171 3.51 -0.84 2.76
CA ASN A 171 4.85 -1.38 2.51
C ASN A 171 5.21 -2.50 3.48
N MET A 172 4.62 -2.51 4.68
CA MET A 172 4.80 -3.58 5.67
C MET A 172 4.37 -4.96 5.17
N LYS A 173 3.55 -5.07 4.14
CA LYS A 173 3.21 -6.34 3.51
C LYS A 173 4.43 -7.10 2.94
N GLY A 174 5.53 -6.43 2.65
CA GLY A 174 6.78 -7.07 2.26
C GLY A 174 7.59 -7.64 3.45
N THR A 175 7.06 -7.65 4.68
CA THR A 175 7.65 -8.32 5.83
C THR A 175 7.07 -9.70 6.09
N VAL A 176 6.08 -10.14 5.31
CA VAL A 176 5.36 -11.40 5.52
C VAL A 176 5.52 -12.36 4.35
N THR A 177 5.28 -13.65 4.63
CA THR A 177 5.36 -14.72 3.64
C THR A 177 4.34 -14.56 2.52
N ASP A 178 4.58 -15.22 1.38
CA ASP A 178 3.65 -15.25 0.25
C ASP A 178 2.27 -15.79 0.62
N GLU A 179 2.23 -16.80 1.49
CA GLU A 179 0.97 -17.31 2.05
C GLU A 179 0.20 -16.19 2.76
N SER A 180 0.86 -15.44 3.64
CA SER A 180 0.26 -14.32 4.37
C SER A 180 -0.14 -13.17 3.43
N LYS A 181 0.67 -12.84 2.42
CA LYS A 181 0.32 -11.85 1.39
C LYS A 181 -0.96 -12.25 0.65
N ARG A 182 -1.10 -13.55 0.29
CA ARG A 182 -2.32 -14.07 -0.37
C ARG A 182 -3.55 -13.95 0.52
N ILE A 183 -3.41 -14.27 1.81
CA ILE A 183 -4.51 -14.12 2.78
C ILE A 183 -4.92 -12.65 2.87
N ILE A 184 -3.97 -11.73 3.04
CA ILE A 184 -4.23 -10.28 3.07
C ILE A 184 -4.94 -9.81 1.79
N HIS A 185 -4.54 -10.32 0.62
CA HIS A 185 -5.20 -10.05 -0.65
C HIS A 185 -6.46 -10.91 -0.89
N ARG A 186 -6.81 -11.81 0.02
CA ARG A 186 -7.95 -12.73 -0.06
C ARG A 186 -7.86 -13.75 -1.19
N ILE A 187 -6.67 -14.04 -1.67
CA ILE A 187 -6.44 -15.07 -2.67
C ILE A 187 -6.51 -16.43 -1.95
N GLY A 188 -7.43 -17.29 -2.36
CA GLY A 188 -7.65 -18.61 -1.76
C GLY A 188 -8.55 -18.61 -0.52
N VAL A 189 -9.14 -17.48 -0.12
CA VAL A 189 -10.15 -17.44 0.95
C VAL A 189 -11.49 -17.98 0.42
N PRO A 190 -12.21 -18.87 1.16
CA PRO A 190 -13.49 -19.39 0.74
C PRO A 190 -14.52 -18.29 0.47
N VAL A 191 -15.33 -18.44 -0.59
CA VAL A 191 -16.31 -17.45 -1.05
C VAL A 191 -17.27 -17.01 0.07
N LYS A 192 -17.71 -17.93 0.94
CA LYS A 192 -18.60 -17.64 2.06
C LYS A 192 -18.02 -16.67 3.10
N LYS A 193 -16.68 -16.54 3.17
CA LYS A 193 -15.98 -15.64 4.10
C LYS A 193 -15.47 -14.34 3.45
N GLN A 194 -15.68 -14.17 2.17
CA GLN A 194 -15.15 -13.03 1.41
C GLN A 194 -15.73 -11.69 1.86
N GLU A 195 -16.99 -11.68 2.34
CA GLU A 195 -17.67 -10.48 2.82
C GLU A 195 -17.00 -9.93 4.10
N GLU A 196 -16.36 -10.78 4.89
CA GLU A 196 -15.70 -10.43 6.14
C GLU A 196 -14.29 -9.84 5.91
N TYR A 197 -13.65 -10.14 4.78
CA TYR A 197 -12.29 -9.76 4.49
C TYR A 197 -12.19 -8.44 3.70
N GLY A 198 -11.22 -7.61 4.06
CA GLY A 198 -10.84 -6.40 3.33
C GLY A 198 -9.32 -6.26 3.25
N LEU A 199 -8.77 -5.95 2.06
CA LEU A 199 -7.33 -5.69 1.90
C LEU A 199 -6.87 -4.58 2.86
N ASP A 200 -7.64 -3.50 2.95
CA ASP A 200 -7.36 -2.38 3.84
C ASP A 200 -7.35 -2.80 5.31
N GLN A 201 -8.32 -3.63 5.71
CA GLN A 201 -8.39 -4.17 7.07
C GLN A 201 -7.20 -5.09 7.36
N GLY A 202 -6.82 -5.95 6.42
CA GLY A 202 -5.65 -6.82 6.56
C GLY A 202 -4.33 -6.05 6.67
N ILE A 203 -4.20 -4.90 5.97
CA ILE A 203 -3.06 -3.99 6.14
C ILE A 203 -3.02 -3.44 7.57
N VAL A 204 -4.16 -3.00 8.09
CA VAL A 204 -4.25 -2.45 9.45
C VAL A 204 -3.97 -3.52 10.49
N ASP A 205 -4.57 -4.71 10.35
CA ASP A 205 -4.32 -5.84 11.24
C ASP A 205 -2.83 -6.20 11.31
N LEU A 206 -2.14 -6.24 10.15
CA LEU A 206 -0.70 -6.48 10.10
C LEU A 206 0.07 -5.42 10.90
N ASN A 207 -0.27 -4.14 10.73
CA ASN A 207 0.41 -3.05 11.42
C ASN A 207 0.15 -3.01 12.94
N THR A 208 -0.78 -3.82 13.47
CA THR A 208 -0.93 -4.00 14.93
C THR A 208 0.12 -4.92 15.55
N VAL A 209 0.81 -5.73 14.75
CA VAL A 209 1.80 -6.71 15.22
C VAL A 209 3.19 -6.50 14.65
N ILE A 210 3.32 -5.81 13.52
CA ILE A 210 4.60 -5.34 13.00
C ILE A 210 4.41 -3.99 12.29
N SER A 211 4.99 -2.93 12.83
CA SER A 211 4.94 -1.58 12.29
C SER A 211 6.36 -1.02 12.12
N ALA A 212 6.53 -0.05 11.24
CA ALA A 212 7.82 0.63 11.14
C ALA A 212 8.05 1.56 12.33
N ASP A 213 9.28 1.58 12.85
CA ASP A 213 9.74 2.55 13.84
C ASP A 213 10.07 3.90 13.20
N LEU A 214 10.48 3.88 11.93
CA LEU A 214 10.66 5.06 11.08
C LEU A 214 10.09 4.77 9.70
N ALA A 215 9.26 5.66 9.19
CA ALA A 215 8.83 5.67 7.80
C ALA A 215 9.55 6.77 7.02
N VAL A 216 10.05 6.46 5.82
CA VAL A 216 10.66 7.43 4.91
C VAL A 216 10.07 7.23 3.52
N ILE A 217 9.07 8.01 3.16
CA ILE A 217 8.44 7.93 1.84
C ILE A 217 9.40 8.49 0.79
N ASP A 218 9.73 7.67 -0.18
CA ASP A 218 10.46 8.07 -1.37
C ASP A 218 9.49 8.61 -2.44
N ALA A 219 9.44 9.92 -2.56
CA ALA A 219 8.78 10.67 -3.62
C ALA A 219 9.81 11.38 -4.53
N THR A 220 10.99 10.82 -4.74
CA THR A 220 11.95 11.33 -5.73
C THR A 220 11.35 11.30 -7.14
N VAL A 221 10.80 10.13 -7.52
CA VAL A 221 9.94 9.92 -8.68
C VAL A 221 8.76 9.09 -8.23
N SER A 222 7.60 9.67 -8.15
CA SER A 222 6.34 8.98 -7.79
C SER A 222 5.71 8.33 -9.01
N LEU A 223 4.70 7.49 -8.80
CA LEU A 223 3.95 6.88 -9.88
C LEU A 223 2.47 7.22 -9.75
N GLU A 224 1.93 7.90 -10.74
CA GLU A 224 0.50 8.20 -10.83
C GLU A 224 -0.26 7.23 -11.74
N GLY A 225 -1.56 7.19 -11.62
CA GLY A 225 -2.45 6.41 -12.46
C GLY A 225 -2.89 5.10 -11.82
N PHE A 226 -3.26 4.15 -12.66
CA PHE A 226 -3.86 2.87 -12.27
C PHE A 226 -2.81 1.79 -11.95
N VAL A 227 -2.18 1.88 -10.80
CA VAL A 227 -1.00 1.07 -10.44
C VAL A 227 -1.29 0.11 -9.26
N PRO A 228 -0.72 -1.08 -9.25
CA PRO A 228 -0.15 -1.81 -10.37
C PRO A 228 -1.26 -2.42 -11.23
N GLY A 229 -1.31 -2.05 -12.49
CA GLY A 229 -2.19 -2.70 -13.47
C GLY A 229 -1.46 -3.84 -14.19
N PRO A 230 -2.15 -4.64 -15.00
CA PRO A 230 -1.55 -5.77 -15.73
C PRO A 230 -0.49 -5.36 -16.74
N ARG A 231 -0.43 -4.07 -17.07
CA ARG A 231 0.58 -3.47 -17.97
C ARG A 231 1.42 -2.41 -17.24
N LEU A 232 1.39 -2.36 -15.88
CA LEU A 232 2.02 -1.31 -15.08
C LEU A 232 1.70 0.10 -15.63
N VAL A 233 0.44 0.31 -15.97
CA VAL A 233 -0.02 1.56 -16.59
C VAL A 233 0.01 2.66 -15.54
N GLY A 234 1.01 3.49 -15.60
CA GLY A 234 1.17 4.65 -14.73
C GLY A 234 2.26 5.55 -15.31
N ASN A 235 2.19 6.83 -14.98
CA ASN A 235 3.17 7.82 -15.43
C ASN A 235 4.11 8.16 -14.27
N PRO A 236 5.44 8.09 -14.47
CA PRO A 236 6.38 8.55 -13.47
C PRO A 236 6.31 10.09 -13.36
N VAL A 237 6.17 10.60 -12.14
CA VAL A 237 6.13 12.02 -11.84
C VAL A 237 7.30 12.37 -10.93
N ARG A 238 8.20 13.22 -11.41
CA ARG A 238 9.33 13.69 -10.64
C ARG A 238 8.90 14.71 -9.60
N MET A 239 9.14 14.43 -8.32
CA MET A 239 8.77 15.31 -7.21
C MET A 239 9.98 15.77 -6.40
N ASP A 240 11.09 15.05 -6.44
CA ASP A 240 12.33 15.30 -5.69
C ASP A 240 12.07 15.53 -4.17
N THR A 241 11.09 14.83 -3.60
CA THR A 241 10.56 15.02 -2.26
C THR A 241 10.75 13.76 -1.41
N LEU A 242 11.10 13.94 -0.13
CA LEU A 242 11.16 12.88 0.90
C LEU A 242 10.30 13.32 2.10
N ILE A 243 9.60 12.34 2.69
CA ILE A 243 8.74 12.56 3.87
C ILE A 243 9.12 11.52 4.91
N ALA A 244 9.50 11.95 6.12
CA ALA A 244 9.96 11.05 7.17
C ALA A 244 9.26 11.29 8.50
N GLY A 245 9.08 10.23 9.32
CA GLY A 245 8.52 10.36 10.66
C GLY A 245 8.42 9.01 11.37
N PHE A 246 8.22 9.08 12.69
CA PHE A 246 8.16 7.91 13.59
C PHE A 246 6.74 7.38 13.77
N ASP A 247 5.75 8.05 13.21
CA ASP A 247 4.35 7.64 13.15
C ASP A 247 3.98 7.38 11.69
N SER A 248 3.91 6.11 11.31
CA SER A 248 3.61 5.71 9.93
C SER A 248 2.26 6.22 9.42
N VAL A 249 1.25 6.38 10.31
CA VAL A 249 -0.07 6.93 9.95
C VAL A 249 0.06 8.41 9.61
N ALA A 250 0.80 9.17 10.44
CA ALA A 250 1.03 10.60 10.21
C ALA A 250 1.86 10.84 8.94
N VAL A 251 2.89 10.03 8.70
CA VAL A 251 3.72 10.10 7.49
C VAL A 251 2.88 9.82 6.25
N ASP A 252 2.05 8.79 6.28
CA ASP A 252 1.16 8.43 5.16
C ASP A 252 0.07 9.52 4.96
N ALA A 253 -0.44 10.14 6.03
CA ALA A 253 -1.40 11.24 5.95
C ALA A 253 -0.79 12.48 5.28
N VAL A 254 0.44 12.85 5.66
CA VAL A 254 1.18 13.94 4.99
C VAL A 254 1.47 13.57 3.53
N GLY A 255 1.87 12.31 3.27
CA GLY A 255 2.07 11.80 1.92
C GLY A 255 0.83 11.94 1.04
N CYS A 256 -0.36 11.59 1.55
CA CYS A 256 -1.63 11.78 0.84
C CYS A 256 -1.88 13.25 0.50
N ARG A 257 -1.71 14.16 1.46
CA ARG A 257 -1.90 15.60 1.23
C ARG A 257 -0.94 16.15 0.18
N VAL A 258 0.32 15.71 0.19
CA VAL A 258 1.33 16.12 -0.81
C VAL A 258 0.94 15.74 -2.22
N ILE A 259 0.19 14.67 -2.40
CA ILE A 259 -0.32 14.25 -3.73
C ILE A 259 -1.77 14.65 -3.99
N GLY A 260 -2.31 15.56 -3.19
CA GLY A 260 -3.66 16.12 -3.40
C GLY A 260 -4.81 15.21 -2.98
N LEU A 261 -4.56 14.17 -2.15
CA LEU A 261 -5.59 13.27 -1.63
C LEU A 261 -5.96 13.62 -0.18
N ASP A 262 -7.26 13.50 0.14
CA ASP A 262 -7.70 13.53 1.53
C ASP A 262 -7.35 12.19 2.20
N PRO A 263 -6.55 12.17 3.28
CA PRO A 263 -6.22 10.96 4.01
C PRO A 263 -7.46 10.18 4.49
N ARG A 264 -8.58 10.86 4.77
CA ARG A 264 -9.84 10.26 5.22
C ARG A 264 -10.50 9.38 4.14
N GLU A 265 -10.22 9.64 2.87
CA GLU A 265 -10.69 8.83 1.75
C GLU A 265 -9.87 7.56 1.54
N VAL A 266 -8.64 7.51 2.08
CA VAL A 266 -7.78 6.34 2.04
C VAL A 266 -8.16 5.38 3.16
N ARG A 267 -8.87 4.31 2.82
CA ARG A 267 -9.55 3.46 3.80
C ARG A 267 -8.63 2.85 4.85
N HIS A 268 -7.50 2.25 4.48
CA HIS A 268 -6.58 1.66 5.47
C HIS A 268 -5.97 2.71 6.39
N LEU A 269 -5.77 3.92 5.91
CA LEU A 269 -5.26 5.02 6.74
C LEU A 269 -6.31 5.46 7.76
N ARG A 270 -7.57 5.65 7.32
CA ARG A 270 -8.68 5.96 8.22
C ARG A 270 -8.89 4.87 9.28
N LEU A 271 -8.91 3.59 8.87
CA LEU A 271 -9.03 2.46 9.81
C LEU A 271 -7.85 2.40 10.80
N ALA A 272 -6.62 2.68 10.37
CA ALA A 272 -5.47 2.74 11.25
C ALA A 272 -5.61 3.86 12.28
N TYR A 273 -6.11 5.04 11.88
CA TYR A 273 -6.40 6.16 12.77
C TYR A 273 -7.51 5.81 13.77
N GLU A 274 -8.65 5.25 13.31
CA GLU A 274 -9.77 4.81 14.15
C GLU A 274 -9.31 3.78 15.21
N ARG A 275 -8.35 2.93 14.86
CA ARG A 275 -7.73 1.95 15.76
C ARG A 275 -6.56 2.51 16.58
N LYS A 276 -6.35 3.82 16.55
CA LYS A 276 -5.31 4.54 17.32
C LYS A 276 -3.88 4.04 17.04
N LEU A 277 -3.58 3.62 15.83
CA LEU A 277 -2.23 3.21 15.44
C LEU A 277 -1.31 4.42 15.17
N GLY A 278 -1.86 5.62 15.03
CA GLY A 278 -1.12 6.86 14.82
C GLY A 278 -2.06 8.04 14.60
N ARG A 279 -1.50 9.20 14.21
CA ARG A 279 -2.20 10.46 14.01
C ARG A 279 -2.49 10.69 12.52
N MET A 280 -3.66 11.27 12.20
CA MET A 280 -4.05 11.50 10.81
C MET A 280 -4.48 12.94 10.54
N LEU A 281 -5.07 13.60 11.53
CA LEU A 281 -5.66 14.93 11.35
C LEU A 281 -4.57 16.01 11.30
N PRO A 282 -4.77 17.11 10.52
CA PRO A 282 -3.78 18.17 10.38
C PRO A 282 -3.32 18.76 11.72
N GLU A 283 -4.26 18.97 12.64
CA GLU A 283 -4.02 19.53 13.98
C GLU A 283 -3.25 18.59 14.92
N GLU A 284 -3.12 17.33 14.57
CA GLU A 284 -2.37 16.32 15.32
C GLU A 284 -0.96 16.09 14.74
N ILE A 285 -0.60 16.77 13.62
CA ILE A 285 0.65 16.54 12.91
C ILE A 285 1.42 17.86 12.76
N GLU A 286 2.62 17.90 13.36
CA GLU A 286 3.58 18.98 13.18
C GLU A 286 4.44 18.69 11.95
N VAL A 287 4.22 19.43 10.85
CA VAL A 287 5.02 19.31 9.63
C VAL A 287 6.24 20.22 9.72
N MET A 288 7.42 19.60 9.67
CA MET A 288 8.72 20.27 9.80
C MET A 288 9.47 20.30 8.47
N GLY A 289 10.25 21.35 8.24
CA GLY A 289 11.00 21.55 7.01
C GLY A 289 10.17 22.27 5.94
N ARG A 290 9.81 21.60 4.86
CA ARG A 290 8.93 22.17 3.82
C ARG A 290 7.47 22.00 4.20
N SER A 291 6.65 23.05 3.96
CA SER A 291 5.20 22.90 4.13
C SER A 291 4.60 21.99 3.04
N VAL A 292 3.45 21.40 3.32
CA VAL A 292 2.73 20.53 2.35
C VAL A 292 2.45 21.30 1.06
N GLU A 293 2.00 22.54 1.16
CA GLU A 293 1.66 23.41 0.02
C GLU A 293 2.89 23.67 -0.87
N SER A 294 4.07 23.84 -0.26
CA SER A 294 5.31 24.12 -1.01
C SER A 294 5.84 22.93 -1.81
N VAL A 295 5.38 21.72 -1.50
CA VAL A 295 5.74 20.49 -2.18
C VAL A 295 4.55 19.80 -2.86
N LEU A 296 3.36 20.38 -2.77
CA LEU A 296 2.13 19.85 -3.35
C LEU A 296 2.32 19.53 -4.83
N CYS A 297 2.00 18.31 -5.19
CA CYS A 297 2.07 17.79 -6.56
C CYS A 297 0.94 16.76 -6.73
N PRO A 298 -0.28 17.21 -7.06
CA PRO A 298 -1.42 16.32 -7.24
C PRO A 298 -1.13 15.23 -8.25
N LEU A 299 -1.27 13.97 -7.84
CA LEU A 299 -1.15 12.83 -8.73
C LEU A 299 -2.52 12.43 -9.27
N LYS A 300 -2.56 12.11 -10.55
CA LYS A 300 -3.77 11.61 -11.20
C LYS A 300 -4.12 10.23 -10.64
N THR A 301 -5.33 10.12 -10.13
CA THR A 301 -5.93 8.84 -9.71
C THR A 301 -6.91 8.32 -10.77
N GLU A 302 -7.01 9.03 -11.89
CA GLU A 302 -7.94 8.73 -12.97
C GLU A 302 -7.69 7.33 -13.52
N ILE A 303 -8.75 6.59 -13.52
CA ILE A 303 -8.86 5.30 -14.15
C ILE A 303 -9.20 5.59 -15.59
N PRO A 304 -8.53 4.99 -16.58
CA PRO A 304 -8.97 5.06 -17.96
C PRO A 304 -10.47 4.76 -18.02
N GLU A 305 -11.26 5.59 -18.69
CA GLU A 305 -12.71 5.41 -18.79
C GLU A 305 -13.00 4.04 -19.40
N ALA A 306 -13.19 3.04 -18.55
CA ALA A 306 -13.61 1.71 -18.98
C ALA A 306 -15.05 1.72 -19.52
N ALA A 307 -15.81 2.79 -19.24
CA ALA A 307 -17.19 2.94 -19.69
C ALA A 307 -17.33 3.13 -21.21
N GLU A 308 -16.29 3.67 -21.89
CA GLU A 308 -16.34 3.79 -23.36
C GLU A 308 -16.03 2.47 -24.10
N VAL A 309 -15.48 1.47 -23.39
CA VAL A 309 -14.99 0.25 -24.03
C VAL A 309 -16.10 -0.78 -24.28
N HIS A 310 -17.21 -0.74 -23.51
CA HIS A 310 -18.20 -1.82 -23.57
C HIS A 310 -19.65 -1.28 -23.50
N LYS A 311 -20.22 -1.01 -24.65
CA LYS A 311 -21.60 -0.48 -24.82
C LYS A 311 -22.71 -1.34 -24.18
N ASN A 312 -22.42 -2.61 -23.91
CA ASN A 312 -23.35 -3.56 -23.32
C ASN A 312 -23.21 -3.67 -21.80
N ILE A 313 -22.29 -2.91 -21.17
CA ILE A 313 -22.07 -2.92 -19.72
C ILE A 313 -22.49 -1.56 -19.13
N THR A 314 -23.53 -1.58 -18.30
CA THR A 314 -24.00 -0.41 -17.56
C THR A 314 -23.41 -0.44 -16.16
N ILE A 315 -22.72 0.62 -15.71
CA ILE A 315 -22.19 0.75 -14.35
C ILE A 315 -23.04 1.74 -13.57
N ILE A 316 -23.59 1.29 -12.44
CA ILE A 316 -24.35 2.10 -11.49
C ILE A 316 -23.49 2.36 -10.28
N GLU A 317 -23.00 3.58 -10.12
CA GLU A 317 -22.16 3.97 -9.00
C GLU A 317 -22.99 4.59 -7.88
N GLY A 318 -22.92 3.97 -6.69
CA GLY A 318 -23.45 4.48 -5.43
C GLY A 318 -22.37 5.18 -4.60
N LYS A 319 -22.73 5.61 -3.39
CA LYS A 319 -21.79 6.15 -2.42
C LYS A 319 -20.81 5.05 -2.00
N GLY A 320 -19.52 5.30 -2.04
CA GLY A 320 -18.49 4.33 -1.64
C GLY A 320 -17.08 4.88 -1.79
N CYS A 321 -16.10 4.12 -1.27
CA CYS A 321 -14.70 4.42 -1.53
C CYS A 321 -14.32 4.04 -2.97
N SER A 322 -13.28 4.65 -3.49
CA SER A 322 -12.74 4.38 -4.84
C SER A 322 -12.37 2.91 -5.09
N GLY A 323 -12.15 2.12 -4.03
CA GLY A 323 -11.67 0.74 -4.14
C GLY A 323 -12.52 -0.17 -5.03
N CYS A 324 -13.85 -0.17 -4.86
CA CYS A 324 -14.74 -1.00 -5.68
C CYS A 324 -14.84 -0.50 -7.12
N THR A 325 -14.99 0.80 -7.32
CA THR A 325 -15.03 1.44 -8.65
C THR A 325 -13.75 1.08 -9.43
N VAL A 326 -12.62 1.27 -8.79
CA VAL A 326 -11.31 1.01 -9.38
C VAL A 326 -11.10 -0.47 -9.71
N THR A 327 -11.40 -1.38 -8.77
CA THR A 327 -11.23 -2.81 -9.01
C THR A 327 -12.16 -3.32 -10.10
N ASN A 328 -13.39 -2.77 -10.16
CA ASN A 328 -14.36 -3.11 -11.19
C ASN A 328 -13.85 -2.69 -12.59
N ARG A 329 -13.44 -1.44 -12.74
CA ARG A 329 -12.91 -0.93 -14.01
C ARG A 329 -11.65 -1.70 -14.45
N MET A 330 -10.76 -2.05 -13.51
CA MET A 330 -9.62 -2.91 -13.82
C MET A 330 -10.07 -4.30 -14.31
N ALA A 331 -11.03 -4.92 -13.66
CA ALA A 331 -11.52 -6.23 -14.11
C ALA A 331 -12.07 -6.15 -15.55
N LEU A 332 -12.76 -5.05 -15.86
CA LEU A 332 -13.31 -4.80 -17.20
C LEU A 332 -12.23 -4.49 -18.24
N SER A 333 -11.14 -3.82 -17.87
CA SER A 333 -10.06 -3.50 -18.82
C SER A 333 -9.36 -4.73 -19.41
N PHE A 334 -9.57 -5.90 -18.85
CA PHE A 334 -9.10 -7.17 -19.40
C PHE A 334 -9.99 -7.77 -20.50
N TYR A 335 -11.18 -7.22 -20.69
CA TYR A 335 -12.05 -7.71 -21.77
C TYR A 335 -11.74 -6.98 -23.06
N SER A 336 -11.57 -7.74 -24.13
CA SER A 336 -11.65 -7.18 -25.48
C SER A 336 -13.11 -6.83 -25.79
N ALA A 337 -13.37 -5.99 -26.78
CA ALA A 337 -14.73 -5.70 -27.25
C ALA A 337 -15.50 -7.00 -27.56
N LYS A 338 -14.83 -7.95 -28.26
CA LYS A 338 -15.41 -9.26 -28.58
C LYS A 338 -15.74 -10.11 -27.34
N ASP A 339 -14.93 -10.02 -26.29
CA ASP A 339 -15.21 -10.75 -25.03
C ASP A 339 -16.34 -10.09 -24.24
N ALA A 340 -16.42 -8.76 -24.26
CA ALA A 340 -17.50 -8.03 -23.62
C ALA A 340 -18.84 -8.29 -24.31
N ASP A 341 -18.87 -8.33 -25.65
CA ASP A 341 -20.08 -8.65 -26.41
C ASP A 341 -20.65 -10.03 -26.04
N ARG A 342 -19.79 -10.99 -25.73
CA ARG A 342 -20.22 -12.33 -25.26
C ARG A 342 -20.88 -12.33 -23.88
N LEU A 343 -20.70 -11.28 -23.09
CA LEU A 343 -21.38 -11.15 -21.80
C LEU A 343 -22.88 -10.80 -21.94
N GLY A 344 -23.30 -10.34 -23.11
CA GLY A 344 -24.63 -9.77 -23.29
C GLY A 344 -24.79 -8.46 -22.50
N ARG A 345 -26.03 -8.03 -22.25
CA ARG A 345 -26.29 -6.84 -21.42
C ARG A 345 -26.05 -7.16 -19.95
N VAL A 346 -25.24 -6.34 -19.30
CA VAL A 346 -24.83 -6.49 -17.89
C VAL A 346 -24.97 -5.17 -17.16
N THR A 347 -25.54 -5.19 -15.96
CA THR A 347 -25.54 -4.07 -15.02
C THR A 347 -24.64 -4.39 -13.84
N LEU A 348 -23.63 -3.56 -13.61
CA LEU A 348 -22.71 -3.65 -12.48
C LEU A 348 -23.04 -2.56 -11.47
N VAL A 349 -23.46 -2.95 -10.27
CA VAL A 349 -23.80 -2.01 -9.18
C VAL A 349 -22.63 -1.95 -8.23
N VAL A 350 -22.05 -0.76 -8.04
CA VAL A 350 -20.84 -0.53 -7.26
C VAL A 350 -21.12 0.50 -6.14
N GLY A 351 -20.71 0.21 -4.93
CA GLY A 351 -20.93 1.11 -3.79
C GLY A 351 -22.36 1.03 -3.21
N ASP A 352 -22.67 1.93 -2.29
CA ASP A 352 -23.98 2.01 -1.64
C ASP A 352 -24.93 2.86 -2.47
N THR A 353 -25.91 2.23 -3.09
CA THR A 353 -26.94 2.92 -3.89
C THR A 353 -28.11 3.44 -3.05
N GLY A 354 -28.15 3.12 -1.74
CA GLY A 354 -29.27 3.46 -0.87
C GLY A 354 -30.58 2.84 -1.36
N SER A 355 -31.67 3.56 -1.14
CA SER A 355 -33.03 3.18 -1.63
C SER A 355 -33.30 3.65 -3.08
N LYS A 356 -32.31 4.21 -3.77
CA LYS A 356 -32.49 4.70 -5.14
C LYS A 356 -32.96 3.59 -6.06
N ASP A 357 -34.02 3.88 -6.80
CA ASP A 357 -34.42 3.03 -7.90
C ASP A 357 -33.54 3.34 -9.12
N TYR A 358 -33.04 2.30 -9.76
CA TYR A 358 -32.23 2.41 -10.97
C TYR A 358 -32.63 1.33 -11.98
N ARG A 359 -32.58 1.72 -13.24
CA ARG A 359 -32.88 0.80 -14.34
C ARG A 359 -31.77 -0.22 -14.46
N ARG A 360 -32.13 -1.51 -14.44
CA ARG A 360 -31.24 -2.63 -14.68
C ARG A 360 -31.41 -3.13 -16.10
N GLU A 361 -30.30 -3.30 -16.78
CA GLU A 361 -30.28 -3.88 -18.14
C GLU A 361 -29.53 -5.22 -18.10
N GLY A 362 -30.22 -6.27 -18.53
CA GLY A 362 -29.64 -7.61 -18.51
C GLY A 362 -29.35 -8.15 -17.11
N ARG A 363 -28.30 -8.95 -17.00
CA ARG A 363 -27.90 -9.56 -15.73
C ARG A 363 -27.27 -8.52 -14.78
N CYS A 364 -27.67 -8.57 -13.52
CA CYS A 364 -27.22 -7.63 -12.50
C CYS A 364 -26.17 -8.26 -11.57
N PHE A 365 -25.10 -7.51 -11.27
CA PHE A 365 -24.03 -7.92 -10.37
C PHE A 365 -23.84 -6.84 -9.30
N PHE A 366 -23.87 -7.23 -8.03
CA PHE A 366 -23.59 -6.34 -6.89
C PHE A 366 -22.15 -6.49 -6.47
N MET A 367 -21.35 -5.44 -6.71
CA MET A 367 -19.91 -5.44 -6.55
C MET A 367 -19.48 -4.86 -5.20
N GLY A 368 -19.02 -5.73 -4.33
CA GLY A 368 -18.53 -5.36 -3.00
C GLY A 368 -19.61 -5.28 -1.93
N ASN A 369 -19.16 -5.28 -0.67
CA ASN A 369 -20.05 -5.40 0.49
C ASN A 369 -21.06 -4.26 0.62
N CYS A 370 -20.70 -3.04 0.20
CA CYS A 370 -21.62 -1.89 0.24
C CYS A 370 -22.78 -2.09 -0.74
N ALA A 371 -22.49 -2.47 -2.00
CA ALA A 371 -23.52 -2.75 -2.99
C ALA A 371 -24.44 -3.90 -2.57
N ILE A 372 -23.87 -4.97 -2.01
CA ILE A 372 -24.64 -6.13 -1.53
C ILE A 372 -25.59 -5.73 -0.40
N ARG A 373 -25.12 -4.94 0.58
CA ARG A 373 -25.95 -4.49 1.70
C ARG A 373 -27.09 -3.57 1.29
N SER A 374 -26.80 -2.57 0.45
CA SER A 374 -27.80 -1.61 0.00
C SER A 374 -28.84 -2.22 -0.95
N ASN A 375 -28.55 -3.40 -1.51
CA ASN A 375 -29.43 -4.10 -2.43
C ASN A 375 -29.92 -5.44 -1.85
N LYS A 376 -30.02 -5.53 -0.53
CA LYS A 376 -30.55 -6.73 0.17
C LYS A 376 -31.96 -7.03 -0.32
N GLY A 377 -32.21 -8.27 -0.75
CA GLY A 377 -33.48 -8.72 -1.29
C GLY A 377 -33.69 -8.50 -2.80
N ARG A 378 -32.78 -7.77 -3.47
CA ARG A 378 -32.81 -7.66 -4.94
C ARG A 378 -32.13 -8.86 -5.60
N GLU A 379 -32.68 -9.32 -6.73
CA GLU A 379 -32.11 -10.39 -7.52
C GLU A 379 -30.84 -9.93 -8.25
N GLY A 380 -29.82 -10.77 -8.27
CA GLY A 380 -28.53 -10.52 -8.93
C GLY A 380 -27.39 -11.30 -8.31
N VAL A 381 -26.28 -11.38 -9.04
CA VAL A 381 -25.04 -12.06 -8.59
C VAL A 381 -24.31 -11.18 -7.59
N LYS A 382 -24.04 -11.72 -6.41
CA LYS A 382 -23.33 -11.01 -5.34
C LYS A 382 -21.84 -11.34 -5.38
N ILE A 383 -21.00 -10.33 -5.64
CA ILE A 383 -19.54 -10.46 -5.64
C ILE A 383 -19.00 -9.73 -4.41
N GLY A 384 -18.88 -10.48 -3.31
CA GLY A 384 -18.47 -9.98 -2.01
C GLY A 384 -17.01 -9.51 -1.98
N GLY A 385 -16.72 -8.63 -1.03
CA GLY A 385 -15.40 -8.12 -0.77
C GLY A 385 -15.37 -6.61 -0.55
N CYS A 386 -14.26 -6.11 0.01
CA CYS A 386 -14.09 -4.68 0.29
C CYS A 386 -12.65 -4.22 -0.04
N PRO A 387 -12.38 -3.93 -1.33
CA PRO A 387 -13.12 -4.25 -2.55
C PRO A 387 -13.05 -5.73 -2.93
N PRO A 388 -13.92 -6.25 -3.82
CA PRO A 388 -13.78 -7.61 -4.36
C PRO A 388 -12.53 -7.74 -5.23
N PRO A 389 -11.81 -8.88 -5.20
CA PRO A 389 -10.68 -9.11 -6.09
C PRO A 389 -11.09 -9.09 -7.57
N GLY A 390 -10.32 -8.43 -8.42
CA GLY A 390 -10.61 -8.31 -9.85
C GLY A 390 -10.72 -9.66 -10.57
N VAL A 391 -9.95 -10.66 -10.13
CA VAL A 391 -10.05 -12.04 -10.67
C VAL A 391 -11.41 -12.68 -10.40
N TRP A 392 -12.07 -12.36 -9.29
CA TRP A 392 -13.39 -12.90 -8.96
C TRP A 392 -14.49 -12.19 -9.72
N ILE A 393 -14.33 -10.87 -9.92
CA ILE A 393 -15.22 -10.11 -10.80
C ILE A 393 -15.21 -10.76 -12.19
N ARG A 394 -14.04 -10.98 -12.76
CA ARG A 394 -13.90 -11.63 -14.07
C ARG A 394 -14.47 -13.04 -14.09
N ARG A 395 -14.18 -13.84 -13.07
CA ARG A 395 -14.72 -15.20 -12.95
C ARG A 395 -16.25 -15.19 -12.93
N SER A 396 -16.86 -14.38 -12.05
CA SER A 396 -18.31 -14.30 -11.93
C SER A 396 -18.97 -13.79 -13.20
N LEU A 397 -18.38 -12.81 -13.90
CA LEU A 397 -18.85 -12.35 -15.19
C LEU A 397 -18.75 -13.47 -16.26
N ASN A 398 -17.67 -14.24 -16.26
CA ASN A 398 -17.48 -15.33 -17.22
C ASN A 398 -18.40 -16.53 -16.95
N GLU A 399 -18.60 -16.93 -15.68
CA GLU A 399 -19.51 -18.02 -15.29
C GLU A 399 -20.97 -17.68 -15.61
N ALA A 400 -21.27 -16.42 -15.75
CA ALA A 400 -22.61 -15.96 -16.17
C ALA A 400 -22.77 -15.90 -17.71
N ARG A 401 -21.80 -16.39 -18.50
CA ARG A 401 -21.90 -16.57 -19.95
C ARG A 401 -22.74 -17.79 -20.25
N THR A 402 -24.02 -17.67 -20.35
CA THR A 402 -24.90 -18.71 -20.90
C THR A 402 -26.06 -18.07 -21.63
#